data_46510634d684b1c7cf80667d0c828af1
#
_entry.id   46510634d684b1c7cf80667d0c828af1
#
_cell.length_a   1.000
_cell.length_b   1.000
_cell.length_c   1.000
_cell.angle_alpha   90.00
_cell.angle_beta   90.00
_cell.angle_gamma   90.00
#
_symmetry.space_group_name_H-M   'P 1'
#
loop_
_entity.id
_entity.type
_entity.pdbx_description
1 polymer ?
#
loop_
_entity_poly.entity_id
_entity_poly.type
_entity_poly.pdbx_seq_one_letter_code
_entity_poly.pdbx_strand_id
1 'polypeptide(L)'
;PPLEGTGLPGLSSDDLKAPGRPVLVNLFASWCVPCVVEHPQLMRLSREGVPVFGVNYKDKPEDGRRFLEKHGNPYARLGVDLPGRAAIDWGLYGVPETYLIDRGGVIRWRWAGPVTEDTLRADLEPLLRRSSAWSEAEVRQLLAVYLGEGEDLERWSRRLGARRQHKESR
;
A
#
# COMPACT_ATOMS: atom_id res chain seq x y z
N PRO A 1 2.43 10.25 -12.17
CA PRO A 1 3.43 9.99 -13.22
C PRO A 1 4.53 9.06 -12.71
N PRO A 2 5.32 8.41 -13.59
CA PRO A 2 6.50 7.62 -13.22
C PRO A 2 7.61 8.50 -12.63
N LEU A 3 8.52 7.90 -11.87
CA LEU A 3 9.77 8.54 -11.49
C LEU A 3 10.77 8.41 -12.64
N GLU A 4 11.07 9.53 -13.28
CA GLU A 4 11.94 9.57 -14.45
C GLU A 4 13.34 9.02 -14.16
N GLY A 5 13.92 8.33 -15.14
CA GLY A 5 15.26 7.75 -15.05
C GLY A 5 15.33 6.40 -14.30
N THR A 6 14.23 5.87 -13.78
CA THR A 6 14.20 4.53 -13.14
C THR A 6 13.83 3.41 -14.12
N GLY A 7 13.25 3.73 -15.27
CA GLY A 7 12.71 2.75 -16.21
C GLY A 7 11.45 2.03 -15.73
N LEU A 8 10.94 2.38 -14.54
CA LEU A 8 9.74 1.77 -13.97
C LEU A 8 8.47 2.47 -14.46
N PRO A 9 7.37 1.73 -14.62
CA PRO A 9 6.07 2.33 -14.90
C PRO A 9 5.57 3.14 -13.71
N GLY A 10 4.80 4.19 -14.00
CA GLY A 10 4.09 4.96 -12.98
C GLY A 10 3.04 4.12 -12.24
N LEU A 11 2.36 4.75 -11.30
CA LEU A 11 1.36 4.12 -10.46
C LEU A 11 0.01 4.85 -10.59
N SER A 12 -1.05 4.07 -10.81
CA SER A 12 -2.44 4.52 -10.79
C SER A 12 -3.28 3.63 -9.87
N SER A 13 -4.50 4.04 -9.58
CA SER A 13 -5.43 3.24 -8.77
C SER A 13 -5.77 1.89 -9.42
N ASP A 14 -5.81 1.81 -10.74
CA ASP A 14 -6.10 0.57 -11.46
C ASP A 14 -4.96 -0.45 -11.32
N ASP A 15 -3.73 0.02 -11.21
CA ASP A 15 -2.56 -0.84 -11.01
C ASP A 15 -2.61 -1.59 -9.67
N LEU A 16 -3.35 -1.10 -8.69
CA LEU A 16 -3.49 -1.73 -7.37
C LEU A 16 -4.31 -3.03 -7.42
N LYS A 17 -5.15 -3.18 -8.45
CA LYS A 17 -6.00 -4.36 -8.69
C LYS A 17 -5.40 -5.31 -9.74
N ALA A 18 -4.55 -4.78 -10.62
CA ALA A 18 -4.03 -5.50 -11.79
C ALA A 18 -3.24 -6.79 -11.47
N PRO A 19 -2.46 -6.89 -10.37
CA PRO A 19 -1.69 -8.10 -10.09
C PRO A 19 -2.52 -9.35 -9.76
N GLY A 20 -3.82 -9.21 -9.43
CA GLY A 20 -4.65 -10.34 -8.97
C GLY A 20 -4.19 -10.98 -7.66
N ARG A 21 -3.29 -10.32 -6.93
CA ARG A 21 -2.72 -10.69 -5.64
C ARG A 21 -2.50 -9.45 -4.78
N PRO A 22 -2.32 -9.60 -3.46
CA PRO A 22 -2.05 -8.46 -2.58
C PRO A 22 -0.78 -7.72 -2.99
N VAL A 23 -0.80 -6.40 -2.81
CA VAL A 23 0.32 -5.50 -3.07
C VAL A 23 0.60 -4.64 -1.84
N LEU A 24 1.86 -4.28 -1.66
CA LEU A 24 2.24 -3.24 -0.72
C LEU A 24 2.40 -1.92 -1.46
N VAL A 25 1.85 -0.86 -0.91
CA VAL A 25 2.11 0.51 -1.37
C VAL A 25 2.85 1.23 -0.25
N ASN A 26 4.06 1.67 -0.55
CA ASN A 26 4.91 2.39 0.38
C ASN A 26 5.13 3.83 -0.11
N LEU A 27 4.86 4.79 0.76
CA LEU A 27 5.13 6.20 0.51
C LEU A 27 6.44 6.58 1.20
N PHE A 28 7.38 7.14 0.43
CA PHE A 28 8.72 7.46 0.88
C PHE A 28 9.22 8.78 0.30
N ALA A 29 10.31 9.27 0.87
CA ALA A 29 11.05 10.41 0.31
C ALA A 29 12.56 10.27 0.60
N SER A 30 13.39 10.90 -0.21
CA SER A 30 14.86 10.88 -0.03
C SER A 30 15.33 11.57 1.23
N TRP A 31 14.59 12.57 1.68
CA TRP A 31 14.86 13.33 2.90
C TRP A 31 14.37 12.64 4.19
N CYS A 32 13.70 11.49 4.06
CA CYS A 32 13.08 10.78 5.17
C CYS A 32 14.06 9.78 5.78
N VAL A 33 14.64 10.08 6.93
CA VAL A 33 15.56 9.17 7.64
C VAL A 33 14.90 7.84 8.03
N PRO A 34 13.67 7.79 8.58
CA PRO A 34 13.00 6.53 8.87
C PRO A 34 12.73 5.66 7.63
N CYS A 35 12.62 6.27 6.45
CA CYS A 35 12.49 5.52 5.19
C CYS A 35 13.76 4.72 4.86
N VAL A 36 14.94 5.23 5.25
CA VAL A 36 16.20 4.48 5.12
C VAL A 36 16.20 3.25 6.06
N VAL A 37 15.62 3.41 7.26
CA VAL A 37 15.57 2.33 8.27
C VAL A 37 14.71 1.16 7.80
N GLU A 38 13.55 1.44 7.19
CA GLU A 38 12.64 0.38 6.70
C GLU A 38 13.08 -0.26 5.38
N HIS A 39 13.88 0.44 4.61
CA HIS A 39 14.22 0.06 3.22
C HIS A 39 14.75 -1.38 3.06
N PRO A 40 15.60 -1.92 3.94
CA PRO A 40 16.03 -3.31 3.89
C PRO A 40 14.87 -4.31 3.97
N GLN A 41 13.81 -4.00 4.72
CA GLN A 41 12.64 -4.88 4.84
C GLN A 41 11.81 -4.88 3.54
N LEU A 42 11.65 -3.73 2.91
CA LEU A 42 11.00 -3.63 1.60
C LEU A 42 11.80 -4.40 0.52
N MET A 43 13.11 -4.28 0.54
CA MET A 43 14.01 -5.03 -0.35
C MET A 43 13.90 -6.55 -0.12
N ARG A 44 13.77 -7.00 1.13
CA ARG A 44 13.54 -8.40 1.49
C ARG A 44 12.20 -8.87 0.92
N LEU A 45 11.10 -8.20 1.19
CA LEU A 45 9.77 -8.54 0.71
C LEU A 45 9.70 -8.63 -0.82
N SER A 46 10.33 -7.68 -1.50
CA SER A 46 10.40 -7.68 -2.97
C SER A 46 11.13 -8.92 -3.50
N ARG A 47 12.26 -9.32 -2.89
CA ARG A 47 12.99 -10.56 -3.25
C ARG A 47 12.19 -11.84 -2.95
N GLU A 48 11.35 -11.81 -1.93
CA GLU A 48 10.43 -12.90 -1.58
C GLU A 48 9.20 -12.96 -2.50
N GLY A 49 9.12 -12.05 -3.51
CA GLY A 49 8.09 -12.03 -4.53
C GLY A 49 6.83 -11.26 -4.14
N VAL A 50 6.83 -10.51 -3.03
CA VAL A 50 5.74 -9.59 -2.69
C VAL A 50 5.82 -8.37 -3.61
N PRO A 51 4.76 -8.02 -4.36
CA PRO A 51 4.76 -6.80 -5.15
C PRO A 51 4.79 -5.58 -4.24
N VAL A 52 5.83 -4.78 -4.35
CA VAL A 52 5.95 -3.50 -3.64
C VAL A 52 5.86 -2.38 -4.66
N PHE A 53 4.93 -1.45 -4.46
CA PHE A 53 4.75 -0.26 -5.28
C PHE A 53 5.17 0.96 -4.45
N GLY A 54 5.88 1.89 -5.08
CA GLY A 54 6.39 3.08 -4.41
C GLY A 54 5.64 4.34 -4.82
N VAL A 55 5.52 5.28 -3.88
CA VAL A 55 5.12 6.65 -4.14
C VAL A 55 6.18 7.58 -3.55
N ASN A 56 6.90 8.28 -4.42
CA ASN A 56 7.87 9.29 -4.01
C ASN A 56 7.11 10.59 -3.67
N TYR A 57 7.06 10.92 -2.38
CA TYR A 57 6.21 11.95 -1.80
C TYR A 57 6.96 13.24 -1.56
N LYS A 58 6.45 14.35 -2.14
CA LYS A 58 7.01 15.71 -1.95
C LYS A 58 8.53 15.75 -2.02
N ASP A 59 9.07 15.10 -3.02
CA ASP A 59 10.50 14.91 -3.21
C ASP A 59 10.89 15.28 -4.64
N LYS A 60 12.10 15.80 -4.82
CA LYS A 60 12.62 16.05 -6.16
C LYS A 60 12.89 14.72 -6.86
N PRO A 61 12.48 14.53 -8.12
CA PRO A 61 12.70 13.29 -8.85
C PRO A 61 14.15 12.80 -8.84
N GLU A 62 15.10 13.73 -8.95
CA GLU A 62 16.53 13.41 -8.94
C GLU A 62 17.00 12.88 -7.59
N ASP A 63 16.44 13.40 -6.49
CA ASP A 63 16.78 12.99 -5.13
C ASP A 63 16.18 11.61 -4.83
N GLY A 64 14.90 11.39 -5.21
CA GLY A 64 14.24 10.09 -5.13
C GLY A 64 14.99 9.02 -5.92
N ARG A 65 15.45 9.33 -7.14
CA ARG A 65 16.26 8.42 -7.94
C ARG A 65 17.58 8.08 -7.26
N ARG A 66 18.34 9.09 -6.78
CA ARG A 66 19.61 8.88 -6.05
C ARG A 66 19.43 8.04 -4.79
N PHE A 67 18.31 8.21 -4.09
CA PHE A 67 17.95 7.38 -2.95
C PHE A 67 17.88 5.90 -3.35
N LEU A 68 17.19 5.57 -4.44
CA LEU A 68 17.05 4.20 -4.92
C LEU A 68 18.36 3.63 -5.50
N GLU A 69 19.16 4.43 -6.15
CA GLU A 69 20.51 4.04 -6.62
C GLU A 69 21.41 3.66 -5.45
N LYS A 70 21.32 4.40 -4.35
CA LYS A 70 22.15 4.17 -3.16
C LYS A 70 21.68 2.99 -2.32
N HIS A 71 20.37 2.82 -2.12
CA HIS A 71 19.81 1.86 -1.18
C HIS A 71 19.21 0.61 -1.84
N GLY A 72 19.16 0.57 -3.16
CA GLY A 72 18.47 -0.45 -3.95
C GLY A 72 17.02 -0.06 -4.26
N ASN A 73 16.41 -0.77 -5.20
CA ASN A 73 15.04 -0.50 -5.65
C ASN A 73 14.13 -1.71 -5.38
N PRO A 74 13.24 -1.66 -4.37
CA PRO A 74 12.29 -2.72 -4.08
C PRO A 74 11.02 -2.65 -4.94
N TYR A 75 10.82 -1.55 -5.68
CA TYR A 75 9.54 -1.24 -6.29
C TYR A 75 9.39 -1.86 -7.68
N ALA A 76 8.25 -2.51 -7.92
CA ALA A 76 7.84 -2.98 -9.23
C ALA A 76 7.15 -1.87 -10.06
N ARG A 77 6.54 -0.89 -9.37
CA ARG A 77 5.97 0.34 -9.94
C ARG A 77 6.33 1.51 -9.04
N LEU A 78 6.49 2.68 -9.62
CA LEU A 78 6.94 3.86 -8.89
C LEU A 78 6.28 5.13 -9.42
N GLY A 79 5.41 5.71 -8.60
CA GLY A 79 4.77 6.99 -8.87
C GLY A 79 5.45 8.15 -8.17
N VAL A 80 5.22 9.36 -8.68
CA VAL A 80 5.65 10.62 -8.06
C VAL A 80 4.42 11.42 -7.64
N ASP A 81 4.40 11.85 -6.39
CA ASP A 81 3.41 12.77 -5.83
C ASP A 81 4.11 14.03 -5.29
N LEU A 82 4.68 14.82 -6.20
CA LEU A 82 5.39 16.04 -5.86
C LEU A 82 4.50 17.07 -5.12
N PRO A 83 3.23 17.30 -5.53
CA PRO A 83 2.33 18.20 -4.81
C PRO A 83 1.75 17.59 -3.53
N GLY A 84 1.86 16.28 -3.31
CA GLY A 84 1.30 15.58 -2.16
C GLY A 84 -0.21 15.38 -2.21
N ARG A 85 -0.84 15.44 -3.39
CA ARG A 85 -2.29 15.30 -3.53
C ARG A 85 -2.80 13.89 -3.29
N ALA A 86 -2.15 12.90 -3.92
CA ALA A 86 -2.50 11.50 -3.71
C ALA A 86 -2.35 11.10 -2.24
N ALA A 87 -1.30 11.60 -1.59
CA ALA A 87 -1.08 11.37 -0.17
C ALA A 87 -2.21 11.94 0.71
N ILE A 88 -2.74 13.13 0.39
CA ILE A 88 -3.88 13.73 1.09
C ILE A 88 -5.13 12.85 0.91
N ASP A 89 -5.42 12.41 -0.31
CA ASP A 89 -6.56 11.56 -0.62
C ASP A 89 -6.52 10.22 0.14
N TRP A 90 -5.31 9.72 0.41
CA TRP A 90 -5.07 8.50 1.19
C TRP A 90 -5.04 8.75 2.70
N GLY A 91 -5.16 9.99 3.14
CA GLY A 91 -5.09 10.37 4.54
C GLY A 91 -3.71 10.17 5.16
N LEU A 92 -2.64 10.39 4.37
CA LEU A 92 -1.25 10.30 4.83
C LEU A 92 -0.98 11.30 5.94
N TYR A 93 -0.35 10.84 7.03
CA TYR A 93 0.17 11.72 8.09
C TYR A 93 1.60 12.17 7.82
N GLY A 94 2.40 11.32 7.18
CA GLY A 94 3.80 11.57 6.88
C GLY A 94 4.46 10.35 6.26
N VAL A 95 5.75 10.45 5.96
CA VAL A 95 6.53 9.33 5.44
C VAL A 95 7.52 8.81 6.49
N PRO A 96 7.77 7.48 6.54
CA PRO A 96 7.19 6.47 5.69
C PRO A 96 5.79 6.05 6.15
N GLU A 97 4.99 5.64 5.21
CA GLU A 97 3.72 4.98 5.48
C GLU A 97 3.48 3.85 4.48
N THR A 98 3.05 2.69 4.97
CA THR A 98 2.88 1.50 4.15
C THR A 98 1.47 0.95 4.26
N TYR A 99 0.90 0.56 3.12
CA TYR A 99 -0.44 0.00 2.99
C TYR A 99 -0.37 -1.40 2.39
N LEU A 100 -1.07 -2.37 2.97
CA LEU A 100 -1.37 -3.63 2.32
C LEU A 100 -2.73 -3.52 1.63
N ILE A 101 -2.75 -3.75 0.34
CA ILE A 101 -3.97 -3.72 -0.48
C ILE A 101 -4.20 -5.13 -1.02
N ASP A 102 -5.41 -5.63 -0.84
CA ASP A 102 -5.77 -6.94 -1.36
C ASP A 102 -6.02 -6.90 -2.89
N ARG A 103 -6.19 -8.08 -3.49
CA ARG A 103 -6.45 -8.23 -4.94
C ARG A 103 -7.72 -7.51 -5.43
N GLY A 104 -8.65 -7.17 -4.54
CA GLY A 104 -9.86 -6.39 -4.84
C GLY A 104 -9.64 -4.88 -4.75
N GLY A 105 -8.44 -4.42 -4.38
CA GLY A 105 -8.13 -3.01 -4.20
C GLY A 105 -8.55 -2.45 -2.84
N VAL A 106 -8.82 -3.31 -1.86
CA VAL A 106 -9.21 -2.89 -0.51
C VAL A 106 -7.98 -2.83 0.39
N ILE A 107 -7.83 -1.71 1.11
CA ILE A 107 -6.78 -1.55 2.12
C ILE A 107 -7.10 -2.46 3.31
N ARG A 108 -6.22 -3.43 3.59
CA ARG A 108 -6.34 -4.38 4.69
C ARG A 108 -5.48 -4.04 5.90
N TRP A 109 -4.45 -3.28 5.68
CA TRP A 109 -3.54 -2.85 6.73
C TRP A 109 -2.88 -1.52 6.35
N ARG A 110 -2.62 -0.71 7.36
CA ARG A 110 -1.94 0.56 7.24
C ARG A 110 -0.98 0.71 8.41
N TRP A 111 0.23 1.11 8.11
CA TRP A 111 1.25 1.39 9.12
C TRP A 111 1.87 2.76 8.89
N ALA A 112 1.76 3.63 9.87
CA ALA A 112 2.39 4.95 9.88
C ALA A 112 3.69 4.88 10.67
N GLY A 113 4.82 4.96 9.99
CA GLY A 113 6.17 4.81 10.51
C GLY A 113 6.96 3.73 9.78
N PRO A 114 8.24 3.52 10.15
CA PRO A 114 9.09 2.54 9.49
C PRO A 114 8.60 1.11 9.75
N VAL A 115 8.54 0.30 8.70
CA VAL A 115 8.31 -1.14 8.81
C VAL A 115 9.59 -1.79 9.34
N THR A 116 9.59 -2.12 10.61
CA THR A 116 10.69 -2.84 11.27
C THR A 116 10.52 -4.35 11.10
N GLU A 117 11.54 -5.13 11.50
CA GLU A 117 11.44 -6.59 11.49
C GLU A 117 10.33 -7.08 12.44
N ASP A 118 10.13 -6.42 13.58
CA ASP A 118 9.05 -6.76 14.52
C ASP A 118 7.68 -6.48 13.93
N THR A 119 7.47 -5.30 13.33
CA THR A 119 6.23 -4.96 12.60
C THR A 119 5.96 -5.94 11.47
N LEU A 120 7.02 -6.30 10.72
CA LEU A 120 6.90 -7.24 9.63
C LEU A 120 6.41 -8.61 10.12
N ARG A 121 7.03 -9.16 11.17
CA ARG A 121 6.70 -10.48 11.72
C ARG A 121 5.36 -10.49 12.45
N ALA A 122 5.08 -9.48 13.26
CA ALA A 122 3.89 -9.45 14.10
C ALA A 122 2.62 -9.19 13.28
N ASP A 123 2.67 -8.25 12.35
CA ASP A 123 1.47 -7.72 11.69
C ASP A 123 1.40 -8.11 10.20
N LEU A 124 2.44 -7.81 9.44
CA LEU A 124 2.37 -7.86 7.99
C LEU A 124 2.46 -9.28 7.41
N GLU A 125 3.40 -10.10 7.87
CA GLU A 125 3.57 -11.47 7.37
C GLU A 125 2.33 -12.37 7.57
N PRO A 126 1.64 -12.34 8.73
CA PRO A 126 0.39 -13.07 8.91
C PRO A 126 -0.71 -12.65 7.91
N LEU A 127 -0.78 -11.34 7.61
CA LEU A 127 -1.75 -10.80 6.66
C LEU A 127 -1.41 -11.19 5.22
N LEU A 128 -0.13 -11.15 4.83
CA LEU A 128 0.32 -11.60 3.52
C LEU A 128 0.02 -13.08 3.29
N ARG A 129 0.26 -13.93 4.29
CA ARG A 129 -0.07 -15.37 4.21
C ARG A 129 -1.56 -15.60 4.03
N ARG A 130 -2.41 -14.90 4.77
CA ARG A 130 -3.88 -15.00 4.64
C ARG A 130 -4.37 -14.49 3.29
N SER A 131 -3.86 -13.35 2.85
CA SER A 131 -4.28 -12.70 1.60
C SER A 131 -3.87 -13.48 0.35
N SER A 132 -2.80 -14.26 0.40
CA SER A 132 -2.38 -15.15 -0.68
C SER A 132 -3.12 -16.50 -0.69
N ALA A 133 -3.65 -16.92 0.47
CA ALA A 133 -4.33 -18.22 0.62
C ALA A 133 -5.82 -18.17 0.26
N TRP A 134 -6.45 -16.99 0.22
CA TRP A 134 -7.89 -16.91 0.01
C TRP A 134 -8.25 -16.77 -1.46
N SER A 135 -8.93 -17.79 -1.99
CA SER A 135 -9.59 -17.71 -3.29
C SER A 135 -10.80 -16.76 -3.21
N GLU A 136 -11.24 -16.25 -4.36
CA GLU A 136 -12.43 -15.39 -4.43
C GLU A 136 -13.69 -16.08 -3.85
N ALA A 137 -13.76 -17.42 -3.97
CA ALA A 137 -14.82 -18.22 -3.40
C ALA A 137 -14.79 -18.23 -1.86
N GLU A 138 -13.61 -18.32 -1.25
CA GLU A 138 -13.46 -18.32 0.22
C GLU A 138 -13.77 -16.95 0.82
N VAL A 139 -13.39 -15.87 0.12
CA VAL A 139 -13.77 -14.52 0.53
C VAL A 139 -15.27 -14.32 0.45
N ARG A 140 -15.94 -14.79 -0.60
CA ARG A 140 -17.41 -14.76 -0.72
C ARG A 140 -18.09 -15.59 0.37
N GLN A 141 -17.58 -16.76 0.71
CA GLN A 141 -18.13 -17.63 1.72
C GLN A 141 -18.00 -17.02 3.13
N LEU A 142 -16.88 -16.41 3.45
CA LEU A 142 -16.67 -15.67 4.71
C LEU A 142 -17.57 -14.43 4.81
N LEU A 143 -17.72 -13.69 3.73
CA LEU A 143 -18.62 -12.55 3.68
C LEU A 143 -20.09 -12.97 3.81
N ALA A 144 -20.50 -14.07 3.22
CA ALA A 144 -21.85 -14.62 3.37
C ALA A 144 -22.15 -15.02 4.83
N VAL A 145 -21.17 -15.57 5.54
CA VAL A 145 -21.30 -15.92 6.97
C VAL A 145 -21.38 -14.67 7.86
N TYR A 146 -20.63 -13.61 7.54
CA TYR A 146 -20.58 -12.40 8.37
C TYR A 146 -21.69 -11.38 8.04
N LEU A 147 -22.17 -11.35 6.80
CA LEU A 147 -23.11 -10.34 6.32
C LEU A 147 -24.55 -10.87 6.15
N GLY A 148 -24.76 -12.18 6.29
CA GLY A 148 -26.03 -12.81 5.95
C GLY A 148 -26.23 -12.96 4.43
N GLU A 149 -26.94 -13.98 3.99
CA GLU A 149 -27.26 -14.21 2.58
C GLU A 149 -28.02 -13.00 2.01
N GLY A 150 -27.39 -12.28 1.07
CA GLY A 150 -28.04 -11.23 0.28
C GLY A 150 -27.46 -9.82 0.37
N GLU A 151 -26.38 -9.58 1.10
CA GLU A 151 -25.72 -8.25 1.08
C GLU A 151 -24.57 -8.18 0.06
N ASP A 152 -24.73 -7.28 -0.90
CA ASP A 152 -23.74 -6.91 -1.92
C ASP A 152 -22.59 -6.09 -1.30
N LEU A 153 -21.36 -6.41 -1.67
CA LEU A 153 -20.13 -5.71 -1.26
C LEU A 153 -20.20 -4.18 -1.49
N GLU A 154 -20.87 -3.73 -2.55
CA GLU A 154 -21.07 -2.30 -2.81
C GLU A 154 -22.01 -1.66 -1.79
N ARG A 155 -23.00 -2.38 -1.30
CA ARG A 155 -23.93 -1.91 -0.29
C ARG A 155 -23.27 -1.78 1.08
N TRP A 156 -22.34 -2.70 1.39
CA TRP A 156 -21.53 -2.67 2.61
C TRP A 156 -20.52 -1.52 2.59
N SER A 157 -19.82 -1.31 1.48
CA SER A 157 -18.89 -0.19 1.27
C SER A 157 -19.60 1.16 1.43
N ARG A 158 -20.81 1.30 0.92
CA ARG A 158 -21.65 2.49 1.11
C ARG A 158 -22.03 2.73 2.57
N ARG A 159 -22.31 1.67 3.36
CA ARG A 159 -22.61 1.82 4.80
C ARG A 159 -21.39 2.23 5.62
N LEU A 160 -20.20 1.78 5.30
CA LEU A 160 -18.97 2.20 5.96
C LEU A 160 -18.63 3.67 5.64
N GLY A 161 -18.86 4.10 4.42
CA GLY A 161 -18.72 5.50 4.02
C GLY A 161 -19.71 6.42 4.79
N ALA A 162 -20.96 5.99 4.94
CA ALA A 162 -21.98 6.74 5.67
C ALA A 162 -21.70 6.83 7.19
N ARG A 163 -21.07 5.80 7.79
CA ARG A 163 -20.69 5.83 9.22
C ARG A 163 -19.51 6.74 9.51
N ARG A 164 -18.63 7.01 8.54
CA ARG A 164 -17.56 8.01 8.69
C ARG A 164 -18.09 9.43 8.72
N GLN A 165 -19.05 9.76 7.87
CA GLN A 165 -19.63 11.11 7.84
C GLN A 165 -20.39 11.49 9.12
N HIS A 166 -20.92 10.51 9.86
CA HIS A 166 -21.65 10.76 11.12
C HIS A 166 -20.73 10.96 12.34
N LYS A 167 -19.45 10.58 12.24
CA LYS A 167 -18.45 10.76 13.31
C LYS A 167 -17.72 12.10 13.25
N GLU A 168 -17.75 12.76 12.09
CA GLU A 168 -17.13 14.07 11.89
C GLU A 168 -18.10 15.25 12.15
N SER A 169 -19.37 14.95 12.50
CA SER A 169 -20.41 15.94 12.79
C SER A 169 -20.79 16.03 14.28
N ARG A 170 -19.89 15.61 15.19
CA ARG A 170 -20.09 15.79 16.64
C ARG A 170 -18.84 16.33 17.32
#